data_563b2b74ac5fda04ae22dd7421817913
#
_entry.id   563b2b74ac5fda04ae22dd7421817913
#
_cell.length_a   1.000
_cell.length_b   1.000
_cell.length_c   1.000
_cell.angle_alpha   90.00
_cell.angle_beta   90.00
_cell.angle_gamma   90.00
#
_symmetry.space_group_name_H-M   'P 1'
#
loop_
_entity.id
_entity.type
_entity.pdbx_description
1 polymer ?
#
loop_
_entity_poly.entity_id
_entity_poly.type
_entity_poly.pdbx_seq_one_letter_code
_entity_poly.pdbx_strand_id
1 'polypeptide(L)'
;KEWGIVRFLRKAIDTKFEYNSSRMLQGCSKKRPDVYFDLPTHCVIVEIDENQHATYSDSCECARLNEIVNGIGGRPVIVIRFNPDTTRVARQPLPLALADKLGLLVATIKAQLMSSMETFAVKLIKLYFDDATASTDTYQPCRVEDITTVVCV
;
A
#
# COMPACT_ATOMS: atom_id res chain seq x y z
N LYS A 1 9.64 -12.29 4.28
CA LYS A 1 9.40 -11.07 5.10
C LYS A 1 7.92 -10.78 5.28
N GLU A 2 7.14 -10.84 4.22
CA GLU A 2 5.69 -10.55 4.19
C GLU A 2 4.93 -11.19 5.36
N TRP A 3 5.04 -12.52 5.55
CA TRP A 3 4.34 -13.22 6.64
C TRP A 3 4.69 -12.70 8.04
N GLY A 4 5.95 -12.35 8.27
CA GLY A 4 6.40 -11.76 9.54
C GLY A 4 5.74 -10.41 9.79
N ILE A 5 5.60 -9.58 8.75
CA ILE A 5 4.95 -8.28 8.82
C ILE A 5 3.45 -8.45 9.08
N VAL A 6 2.78 -9.36 8.39
CA VAL A 6 1.35 -9.65 8.60
C VAL A 6 1.08 -10.11 10.04
N ARG A 7 1.93 -10.98 10.60
CA ARG A 7 1.82 -11.38 12.01
C ARG A 7 2.00 -10.23 12.99
N PHE A 8 2.93 -9.33 12.67
CA PHE A 8 3.13 -8.11 13.45
C PHE A 8 1.90 -7.20 13.40
N LEU A 9 1.34 -6.96 12.21
CA LEU A 9 0.14 -6.16 12.02
C LEU A 9 -1.07 -6.72 12.79
N ARG A 10 -1.24 -8.04 12.85
CA ARG A 10 -2.31 -8.68 13.64
C ARG A 10 -2.24 -8.39 15.14
N LYS A 11 -1.04 -8.10 15.66
CA LYS A 11 -0.85 -7.73 17.06
C LYS A 11 -0.97 -6.23 17.30
N ALA A 12 -0.60 -5.43 16.30
CA ALA A 12 -0.51 -3.98 16.42
C ALA A 12 -1.81 -3.24 16.06
N ILE A 13 -2.72 -3.89 15.33
CA ILE A 13 -3.96 -3.31 14.80
C ILE A 13 -5.15 -4.15 15.27
N ASP A 14 -6.06 -3.52 15.99
CA ASP A 14 -7.25 -4.19 16.53
C ASP A 14 -8.33 -4.45 15.48
N THR A 15 -8.37 -3.64 14.41
CA THR A 15 -9.31 -3.81 13.31
C THR A 15 -9.01 -5.10 12.56
N LYS A 16 -10.02 -5.93 12.38
CA LYS A 16 -9.88 -7.19 11.62
C LYS A 16 -9.54 -6.92 10.17
N PHE A 17 -8.66 -7.72 9.63
CA PHE A 17 -8.31 -7.72 8.22
C PHE A 17 -8.17 -9.13 7.67
N GLU A 18 -8.27 -9.26 6.36
CA GLU A 18 -8.02 -10.48 5.63
C GLU A 18 -6.60 -10.48 5.05
N TYR A 19 -5.93 -11.61 5.14
CA TYR A 19 -4.63 -11.84 4.52
C TYR A 19 -4.83 -12.66 3.25
N ASN A 20 -4.26 -12.20 2.15
CA ASN A 20 -4.29 -12.89 0.87
C ASN A 20 -5.72 -13.26 0.44
N SER A 21 -6.66 -12.33 0.61
CA SER A 21 -8.09 -12.58 0.48
C SER A 21 -8.52 -12.86 -0.96
N SER A 22 -9.29 -13.93 -1.13
CA SER A 22 -9.90 -14.26 -2.42
C SER A 22 -11.25 -13.55 -2.67
N ARG A 23 -11.81 -12.85 -1.68
CA ARG A 23 -13.12 -12.17 -1.79
C ARG A 23 -13.15 -11.06 -2.83
N MET A 24 -12.00 -10.49 -3.13
CA MET A 24 -11.85 -9.43 -4.12
C MET A 24 -11.74 -9.95 -5.55
N LEU A 25 -11.81 -11.26 -5.76
CA LEU A 25 -11.69 -11.90 -7.07
C LEU A 25 -13.05 -11.98 -7.79
N GLN A 26 -13.73 -10.86 -7.93
CA GLN A 26 -14.84 -10.76 -8.89
C GLN A 26 -14.22 -10.38 -10.24
N GLY A 27 -13.73 -11.37 -10.95
CA GLY A 27 -13.15 -11.17 -12.27
C GLY A 27 -11.99 -12.11 -12.58
N CYS A 28 -11.33 -11.88 -13.70
CA CYS A 28 -10.23 -12.71 -14.22
C CYS A 28 -8.89 -12.52 -13.47
N SER A 29 -8.80 -11.61 -12.51
CA SER A 29 -7.56 -11.35 -11.78
C SER A 29 -7.31 -12.38 -10.69
N LYS A 30 -6.15 -13.02 -10.75
CA LYS A 30 -5.67 -13.96 -9.72
C LYS A 30 -4.85 -13.26 -8.62
N LYS A 31 -4.73 -11.93 -8.67
CA LYS A 31 -3.88 -11.18 -7.75
C LYS A 31 -4.67 -10.78 -6.52
N ARG A 32 -4.25 -11.29 -5.38
CA ARG A 32 -4.85 -11.02 -4.07
C ARG A 32 -4.04 -9.95 -3.36
N PRO A 33 -4.69 -9.00 -2.67
CA PRO A 33 -3.97 -8.08 -1.81
C PRO A 33 -3.35 -8.84 -0.61
N ASP A 34 -2.18 -8.40 -0.17
CA ASP A 34 -1.53 -9.01 0.99
C ASP A 34 -2.36 -8.79 2.25
N VAL A 35 -2.85 -7.57 2.46
CA VAL A 35 -3.72 -7.21 3.59
C VAL A 35 -4.90 -6.38 3.09
N TYR A 36 -6.10 -6.73 3.54
CA TYR A 36 -7.34 -6.07 3.15
C TYR A 36 -8.21 -5.76 4.36
N PHE A 37 -8.52 -4.48 4.54
CA PHE A 37 -9.49 -3.98 5.50
C PHE A 37 -10.77 -3.58 4.78
N ASP A 38 -11.86 -4.22 5.13
CA ASP A 38 -13.18 -3.96 4.57
C ASP A 38 -14.00 -3.09 5.54
N LEU A 39 -14.07 -1.79 5.26
CA LEU A 39 -14.81 -0.84 6.07
C LEU A 39 -16.11 -0.42 5.35
N PRO A 40 -17.16 -0.04 6.09
CA PRO A 40 -18.43 0.37 5.48
C PRO A 40 -18.29 1.55 4.51
N THR A 41 -17.38 2.47 4.78
CA THR A 41 -17.21 3.72 4.01
C THR A 41 -16.14 3.62 2.93
N HIS A 42 -15.10 2.82 3.15
CA HIS A 42 -13.97 2.68 2.25
C HIS A 42 -13.21 1.38 2.51
N CYS A 43 -12.27 1.06 1.64
CA CYS A 43 -11.38 -0.08 1.80
C CYS A 43 -9.95 0.39 1.96
N VAL A 44 -9.18 -0.31 2.79
CA VAL A 44 -7.73 -0.10 2.91
C VAL A 44 -7.01 -1.38 2.52
N ILE A 45 -6.11 -1.26 1.57
CA ILE A 45 -5.27 -2.35 1.06
C ILE A 45 -3.83 -2.07 1.45
N VAL A 46 -3.11 -3.08 1.92
CA VAL A 46 -1.67 -2.99 2.12
C VAL A 46 -0.99 -4.03 1.25
N GLU A 47 -0.04 -3.57 0.45
CA GLU A 47 0.83 -4.39 -0.39
C GLU A 47 2.25 -4.32 0.18
N ILE A 48 2.84 -5.46 0.45
CA ILE A 48 4.21 -5.59 0.97
C ILE A 48 5.13 -5.85 -0.21
N ASP A 49 5.72 -4.79 -0.73
CA ASP A 49 6.49 -4.81 -1.96
C ASP A 49 7.96 -5.17 -1.71
N GLU A 50 8.25 -6.44 -1.50
CA GLU A 50 9.61 -6.93 -1.45
C GLU A 50 10.33 -6.59 -2.78
N ASN A 51 11.54 -6.05 -2.69
CA ASN A 51 12.32 -5.51 -3.83
C ASN A 51 11.61 -4.39 -4.61
N GLN A 52 10.63 -3.72 -4.00
CA GLN A 52 9.85 -2.61 -4.58
C GLN A 52 9.25 -2.96 -5.95
N HIS A 53 9.07 -4.24 -6.25
CA HIS A 53 8.65 -4.76 -7.57
C HIS A 53 9.40 -4.09 -8.75
N ALA A 54 10.71 -3.91 -8.62
CA ALA A 54 11.56 -3.20 -9.57
C ALA A 54 11.49 -3.75 -11.02
N THR A 55 10.87 -4.90 -11.21
CA THR A 55 10.70 -5.56 -12.52
C THR A 55 9.35 -5.30 -13.18
N TYR A 56 8.40 -4.63 -12.52
CA TYR A 56 7.10 -4.35 -13.10
C TYR A 56 7.07 -2.96 -13.74
N SER A 57 6.52 -2.86 -14.96
CA SER A 57 6.27 -1.57 -15.59
C SER A 57 5.11 -0.84 -14.91
N ASP A 58 5.12 0.49 -14.95
CA ASP A 58 4.03 1.33 -14.41
C ASP A 58 2.65 0.95 -14.98
N SER A 59 2.60 0.53 -16.24
CA SER A 59 1.37 0.06 -16.90
C SER A 59 0.79 -1.20 -16.26
N CYS A 60 1.64 -2.14 -15.81
CA CYS A 60 1.18 -3.34 -15.11
C CYS A 60 0.64 -3.01 -13.71
N GLU A 61 1.21 -2.03 -13.04
CA GLU A 61 0.72 -1.57 -11.75
C GLU A 61 -0.64 -0.88 -11.87
N CYS A 62 -0.81 0.00 -12.85
CA CYS A 62 -2.09 0.65 -13.11
C CYS A 62 -3.18 -0.38 -13.44
N ALA A 63 -2.89 -1.37 -14.27
CA ALA A 63 -3.83 -2.44 -14.58
C ALA A 63 -4.24 -3.24 -13.33
N ARG A 64 -3.29 -3.55 -12.46
CA ARG A 64 -3.55 -4.24 -11.20
C ARG A 64 -4.44 -3.44 -10.26
N LEU A 65 -4.15 -2.15 -10.10
CA LEU A 65 -4.96 -1.25 -9.27
C LEU A 65 -6.37 -1.09 -9.84
N ASN A 66 -6.52 -0.99 -11.16
CA ASN A 66 -7.82 -0.97 -11.83
C ASN A 66 -8.65 -2.22 -11.53
N GLU A 67 -8.05 -3.40 -11.60
CA GLU A 67 -8.72 -4.66 -11.30
C GLU A 67 -9.19 -4.71 -9.83
N ILE A 68 -8.36 -4.26 -8.90
CA ILE A 68 -8.68 -4.19 -7.48
C ILE A 68 -9.85 -3.23 -7.25
N VAL A 69 -9.79 -2.03 -7.79
CA VAL A 69 -10.82 -0.99 -7.63
C VAL A 69 -12.15 -1.44 -8.21
N ASN A 70 -12.15 -2.05 -9.37
CA ASN A 70 -13.35 -2.58 -10.01
C ASN A 70 -13.97 -3.73 -9.18
N GLY A 71 -13.14 -4.55 -8.54
CA GLY A 71 -13.59 -5.66 -7.68
C GLY A 71 -14.26 -5.21 -6.36
N ILE A 72 -14.03 -3.98 -5.91
CA ILE A 72 -14.53 -3.46 -4.63
C ILE A 72 -15.94 -2.83 -4.73
N GLY A 73 -16.49 -2.73 -5.95
CA GLY A 73 -17.84 -2.21 -6.12
C GLY A 73 -17.98 -0.70 -5.98
N GLY A 74 -16.95 0.08 -6.32
CA GLY A 74 -17.00 1.53 -6.41
C GLY A 74 -16.87 2.28 -5.08
N ARG A 75 -16.55 1.61 -3.98
CA ARG A 75 -16.18 2.29 -2.73
C ARG A 75 -14.82 2.96 -2.86
N PRO A 76 -14.55 4.06 -2.13
CA PRO A 76 -13.22 4.65 -2.05
C PRO A 76 -12.19 3.62 -1.59
N VAL A 77 -11.00 3.69 -2.15
CA VAL A 77 -9.91 2.74 -1.87
C VAL A 77 -8.63 3.48 -1.52
N ILE A 78 -8.00 3.05 -0.45
CA ILE A 78 -6.66 3.48 -0.08
C ILE A 78 -5.73 2.30 -0.25
N VAL A 79 -4.72 2.46 -1.09
CA VAL A 79 -3.67 1.46 -1.30
C VAL A 79 -2.39 1.94 -0.65
N ILE A 80 -1.91 1.20 0.33
CA ILE A 80 -0.64 1.44 1.01
C ILE A 80 0.36 0.44 0.46
N ARG A 81 1.39 0.92 -0.22
CA ARG A 81 2.52 0.12 -0.69
C ARG A 81 3.70 0.32 0.25
N PHE A 82 4.19 -0.75 0.81
CA PHE A 82 5.25 -0.74 1.81
C PHE A 82 6.48 -1.49 1.32
N ASN A 83 7.62 -0.79 1.27
CA ASN A 83 8.90 -1.41 1.00
C ASN A 83 9.56 -1.90 2.30
N PRO A 84 9.62 -3.21 2.56
CA PRO A 84 10.27 -3.77 3.74
C PRO A 84 11.80 -3.87 3.59
N ASP A 85 12.31 -3.71 2.38
CA ASP A 85 13.72 -3.89 2.05
C ASP A 85 14.51 -2.59 2.20
N THR A 86 15.79 -2.63 1.87
CA THR A 86 16.65 -1.44 1.92
C THR A 86 16.10 -0.33 1.05
N THR A 87 15.89 0.83 1.65
CA THR A 87 15.55 2.06 0.93
C THR A 87 16.81 2.78 0.49
N ARG A 88 16.84 3.28 -0.74
CA ARG A 88 17.95 4.06 -1.28
C ARG A 88 17.51 5.48 -1.58
N VAL A 89 18.34 6.42 -1.14
CA VAL A 89 18.16 7.86 -1.42
C VAL A 89 19.43 8.33 -2.15
N ALA A 90 19.28 9.01 -3.27
CA ALA A 90 20.39 9.35 -4.15
C ALA A 90 21.29 8.13 -4.46
N ARG A 91 20.67 6.95 -4.62
CA ARG A 91 21.33 5.65 -4.87
C ARG A 91 22.14 5.09 -3.69
N GLN A 92 22.13 5.75 -2.53
CA GLN A 92 22.80 5.30 -1.31
C GLN A 92 21.81 4.66 -0.35
N PRO A 93 22.15 3.54 0.29
CA PRO A 93 21.24 2.90 1.24
C PRO A 93 21.05 3.77 2.49
N LEU A 94 19.81 3.89 2.95
CA LEU A 94 19.50 4.48 4.26
C LEU A 94 19.72 3.44 5.35
N PRO A 95 20.30 3.81 6.49
CA PRO A 95 20.52 2.93 7.63
C PRO A 95 19.24 2.75 8.47
N LEU A 96 18.19 2.19 7.84
CA LEU A 96 16.90 1.93 8.48
C LEU A 96 16.67 0.42 8.57
N ALA A 97 16.47 -0.07 9.78
CA ALA A 97 16.04 -1.43 10.00
C ALA A 97 14.54 -1.59 9.73
N LEU A 98 14.09 -2.82 9.48
CA LEU A 98 12.67 -3.12 9.29
C LEU A 98 11.83 -2.68 10.51
N ALA A 99 12.35 -2.88 11.73
CA ALA A 99 11.66 -2.47 12.95
C ALA A 99 11.34 -0.96 12.97
N ASP A 100 12.27 -0.13 12.48
CA ASP A 100 12.06 1.33 12.41
C ASP A 100 10.96 1.70 11.43
N LYS A 101 10.85 0.94 10.32
CA LYS A 101 9.84 1.16 9.30
C LYS A 101 8.43 0.74 9.72
N LEU A 102 8.31 -0.29 10.54
CA LEU A 102 7.01 -0.84 10.97
C LEU A 102 6.18 0.17 11.77
N GLY A 103 6.83 1.06 12.52
CA GLY A 103 6.13 2.12 13.27
C GLY A 103 5.33 3.04 12.34
N LEU A 104 5.94 3.52 11.27
CA LEU A 104 5.26 4.37 10.28
C LEU A 104 4.16 3.60 9.53
N LEU A 105 4.40 2.33 9.19
CA LEU A 105 3.39 1.49 8.55
C LEU A 105 2.13 1.38 9.41
N VAL A 106 2.27 1.04 10.69
CA VAL A 106 1.14 0.95 11.62
C VAL A 106 0.43 2.28 11.78
N ALA A 107 1.17 3.37 11.99
CA ALA A 107 0.60 4.71 12.12
C ALA A 107 -0.18 5.12 10.87
N THR A 108 0.36 4.84 9.69
CA THR A 108 -0.30 5.11 8.41
C THR A 108 -1.58 4.29 8.27
N ILE A 109 -1.54 2.99 8.53
CA ILE A 109 -2.74 2.13 8.46
C ILE A 109 -3.82 2.67 9.41
N LYS A 110 -3.50 2.90 10.68
CA LYS A 110 -4.45 3.41 11.67
C LYS A 110 -5.08 4.74 11.25
N ALA A 111 -4.29 5.67 10.71
CA ALA A 111 -4.79 6.94 10.21
C ALA A 111 -5.77 6.75 9.04
N GLN A 112 -5.46 5.85 8.11
CA GLN A 112 -6.34 5.59 6.96
C GLN A 112 -7.60 4.81 7.33
N LEU A 113 -7.56 3.93 8.32
CA LEU A 113 -8.77 3.26 8.83
C LEU A 113 -9.78 4.25 9.42
N MET A 114 -9.30 5.34 9.99
CA MET A 114 -10.14 6.39 10.59
C MET A 114 -10.45 7.55 9.64
N SER A 115 -9.86 7.58 8.45
CA SER A 115 -10.11 8.67 7.51
C SER A 115 -11.51 8.59 6.91
N SER A 116 -12.11 9.76 6.64
CA SER A 116 -13.27 9.89 5.76
C SER A 116 -12.78 10.17 4.35
N MET A 117 -13.25 9.40 3.37
CA MET A 117 -12.96 9.64 1.96
C MET A 117 -14.23 10.04 1.24
N GLU A 118 -14.10 11.01 0.34
CA GLU A 118 -15.18 11.35 -0.59
C GLU A 118 -15.39 10.22 -1.60
N THR A 119 -16.57 10.17 -2.18
CA THR A 119 -17.00 9.11 -3.09
C THR A 119 -16.02 8.91 -4.26
N PHE A 120 -15.71 7.65 -4.58
CA PHE A 120 -14.91 7.22 -5.73
C PHE A 120 -13.46 7.69 -5.76
N ALA A 121 -12.87 8.05 -4.63
CA ALA A 121 -11.46 8.40 -4.58
C ALA A 121 -10.57 7.14 -4.49
N VAL A 122 -9.45 7.17 -5.19
CA VAL A 122 -8.38 6.18 -5.07
C VAL A 122 -7.11 6.90 -4.63
N LYS A 123 -6.64 6.57 -3.44
CA LYS A 123 -5.43 7.13 -2.85
C LYS A 123 -4.33 6.07 -2.82
N LEU A 124 -3.16 6.40 -3.33
CA LEU A 124 -1.97 5.59 -3.26
C LEU A 124 -0.98 6.20 -2.26
N ILE A 125 -0.55 5.42 -1.28
CA ILE A 125 0.47 5.81 -0.30
C ILE A 125 1.65 4.88 -0.48
N LYS A 126 2.83 5.44 -0.75
CA LYS A 126 4.09 4.70 -0.85
C LYS A 126 4.94 4.95 0.38
N LEU A 127 5.31 3.89 1.09
CA LEU A 127 6.15 3.96 2.29
C LEU A 127 7.54 3.37 2.01
N TYR A 128 8.57 4.17 2.25
CA TYR A 128 9.99 3.80 2.16
C TYR A 128 10.45 3.36 0.76
N PHE A 129 9.83 3.88 -0.28
CA PHE A 129 10.31 3.67 -1.66
C PHE A 129 11.58 4.49 -1.92
N ASP A 130 12.41 3.98 -2.81
CA ASP A 130 13.62 4.66 -3.24
C ASP A 130 13.32 6.05 -3.83
N ASP A 131 14.24 6.97 -3.65
CA ASP A 131 14.20 8.29 -4.28
C ASP A 131 15.59 8.68 -4.77
N ALA A 132 15.78 8.63 -6.08
CA ALA A 132 17.07 8.96 -6.71
C ALA A 132 17.35 10.47 -6.74
N THR A 133 16.33 11.31 -6.54
CA THR A 133 16.41 12.76 -6.67
C THR A 133 16.47 13.49 -5.33
N ALA A 134 15.99 12.86 -4.27
CA ALA A 134 16.06 13.42 -2.92
C ALA A 134 17.49 13.33 -2.34
N SER A 135 17.77 14.20 -1.38
CA SER A 135 18.88 14.04 -0.44
C SER A 135 18.37 13.37 0.85
N THR A 136 19.28 12.98 1.74
CA THR A 136 18.90 12.46 3.06
C THR A 136 18.02 13.43 3.85
N ASP A 137 18.25 14.72 3.70
CA ASP A 137 17.49 15.78 4.41
C ASP A 137 16.13 16.06 3.78
N THR A 138 15.96 15.78 2.48
CA THR A 138 14.72 16.05 1.74
C THR A 138 13.89 14.80 1.48
N TYR A 139 14.38 13.62 1.82
CA TYR A 139 13.68 12.37 1.63
C TYR A 139 12.38 12.29 2.43
N GLN A 140 11.31 11.95 1.76
CA GLN A 140 10.00 11.72 2.37
C GLN A 140 9.69 10.22 2.41
N PRO A 141 9.68 9.61 3.62
CA PRO A 141 9.38 8.17 3.76
C PRO A 141 7.93 7.82 3.42
N CYS A 142 7.04 8.78 3.45
CA CYS A 142 5.63 8.63 3.09
C CYS A 142 5.28 9.59 1.94
N ARG A 143 4.87 9.03 0.81
CA ARG A 143 4.39 9.79 -0.35
C ARG A 143 2.96 9.42 -0.66
N VAL A 144 2.10 10.43 -0.81
CA VAL A 144 0.67 10.27 -1.06
C VAL A 144 0.35 10.78 -2.46
N GLU A 145 -0.33 9.98 -3.25
CA GLU A 145 -0.77 10.29 -4.61
C GLU A 145 -2.28 10.05 -4.74
N ASP A 146 -3.00 11.03 -5.28
CA ASP A 146 -4.38 10.83 -5.72
C ASP A 146 -4.35 10.29 -7.15
N ILE A 147 -4.77 9.05 -7.32
CA ILE A 147 -4.78 8.36 -8.61
C ILE A 147 -6.19 8.10 -9.13
N THR A 148 -7.20 8.76 -8.59
CA THR A 148 -8.60 8.58 -8.95
C THR A 148 -8.83 8.69 -10.46
N THR A 149 -8.24 9.70 -11.10
CA THR A 149 -8.39 9.94 -12.55
C THR A 149 -7.64 8.94 -13.42
N VAL A 150 -6.61 8.30 -12.88
CA VAL A 150 -5.78 7.32 -13.63
C VAL A 150 -6.43 5.94 -13.63
N VAL A 151 -7.16 5.61 -12.57
CA VAL A 151 -7.70 4.28 -12.32
C VAL A 151 -9.17 4.15 -12.74
N CYS A 152 -9.91 5.24 -12.77
CA CYS A 152 -11.34 5.25 -13.11
C CYS A 152 -11.67 5.54 -14.58
N VAL A 153 -10.67 5.56 -15.43
CA VAL A 153 -10.87 5.81 -16.87
C VAL A 153 -11.10 4.51 -17.64
#